data_f96c85f3072bccb418eb1bba7bb9e9aa
#
_entry.id   f96c85f3072bccb418eb1bba7bb9e9aa
#
_cell.length_a   1.000
_cell.length_b   1.000
_cell.length_c   1.000
_cell.angle_alpha   90.00
_cell.angle_beta   90.00
_cell.angle_gamma   90.00
#
_symmetry.space_group_name_H-M   'P 1'
#
loop_
_entity.id
_entity.type
_entity.pdbx_description
1 polymer ?
#
loop_
_entity_poly.entity_id
_entity_poly.type
_entity_poly.pdbx_seq_one_letter_code
_entity_poly.pdbx_strand_id
1 'polypeptide(L)'
;MLVSIRAQKPLPLGGLTGDGVHIWEADLKVIDHLLADDAFIDILWHSFHRTHPKARKTGRNRMALNRSLRTAALKHIKQWSFPDTYKEIQRNLDYRTFTQFFDEKIPVASTLSRNLACMDAAAVRALNERLIAVARQRKVVQGRVYRQDTTVCESNV
;
A
#
# COMPACT_ATOMS: atom_id res chain seq x y z
N MET A 1 -16.79 -4.77 -20.57
CA MET A 1 -15.60 -3.95 -20.76
C MET A 1 -14.88 -3.89 -19.41
N LEU A 2 -13.81 -4.67 -19.24
CA LEU A 2 -13.06 -4.72 -17.99
C LEU A 2 -12.20 -3.46 -17.93
N VAL A 3 -12.60 -2.48 -17.16
CA VAL A 3 -11.74 -1.35 -16.82
C VAL A 3 -10.53 -1.94 -16.10
N SER A 4 -9.40 -1.89 -16.76
CA SER A 4 -8.11 -2.31 -16.23
C SER A 4 -7.89 -1.57 -14.90
N ILE A 5 -7.97 -2.30 -13.78
CA ILE A 5 -7.57 -1.84 -12.45
C ILE A 5 -6.03 -1.64 -12.42
N ARG A 6 -5.35 -1.98 -13.50
CA ARG A 6 -3.92 -1.78 -13.74
C ARG A 6 -3.68 -0.34 -14.16
N ALA A 7 -2.95 0.35 -13.33
CA ALA A 7 -2.31 1.62 -13.65
C ALA A 7 -3.24 2.71 -14.19
N GLN A 8 -3.92 3.40 -13.31
CA GLN A 8 -4.21 4.80 -13.63
C GLN A 8 -2.85 5.50 -13.71
N LYS A 9 -2.43 5.88 -14.94
CA LYS A 9 -1.33 6.82 -15.12
C LYS A 9 -1.62 8.03 -14.22
N PRO A 10 -0.63 8.49 -13.42
CA PRO A 10 -0.81 9.73 -12.69
C PRO A 10 -1.18 10.81 -13.70
N LEU A 11 -2.32 11.44 -13.50
CA LEU A 11 -2.62 12.66 -14.20
C LEU A 11 -1.53 13.66 -13.80
N PRO A 12 -0.83 14.27 -14.76
CA PRO A 12 0.10 15.31 -14.41
C PRO A 12 -0.68 16.40 -13.67
N LEU A 13 -0.28 16.74 -12.45
CA LEU A 13 -0.69 17.97 -11.79
C LEU A 13 -0.20 19.10 -12.69
N GLY A 14 -1.02 19.43 -13.71
CA GLY A 14 -0.67 20.39 -14.72
C GLY A 14 -0.36 21.73 -14.07
N GLY A 15 0.89 22.11 -14.08
CA GLY A 15 1.30 23.48 -13.88
C GLY A 15 2.04 23.82 -12.59
N LEU A 16 2.21 22.92 -11.60
CA LEU A 16 2.91 23.28 -10.36
C LEU A 16 4.35 22.76 -10.25
N THR A 17 4.74 21.77 -11.05
CA THR A 17 6.14 21.33 -11.14
C THR A 17 6.42 20.80 -12.54
N GLY A 18 7.40 21.37 -13.23
CA GLY A 18 7.80 21.00 -14.61
C GLY A 18 8.34 19.57 -14.78
N ASP A 19 8.54 18.82 -13.72
CA ASP A 19 9.16 17.50 -13.74
C ASP A 19 8.38 16.51 -12.87
N GLY A 20 7.20 16.09 -13.29
CA GLY A 20 6.48 14.99 -12.66
C GLY A 20 6.24 15.12 -11.14
N VAL A 21 5.23 14.47 -10.63
CA VAL A 21 4.93 14.52 -9.18
C VAL A 21 6.04 13.80 -8.42
N HIS A 22 6.84 14.55 -7.67
CA HIS A 22 7.93 14.03 -6.88
C HIS A 22 7.48 13.70 -5.45
N ILE A 23 7.85 12.52 -4.98
CA ILE A 23 7.85 12.17 -3.55
C ILE A 23 9.18 12.69 -2.99
N TRP A 24 9.16 13.58 -1.99
CA TRP A 24 10.36 14.19 -1.43
C TRP A 24 10.99 13.37 -0.31
N GLU A 25 10.18 12.66 0.45
CA GLU A 25 10.67 11.76 1.49
C GLU A 25 11.42 10.57 0.86
N ALA A 26 12.74 10.47 1.14
CA ALA A 26 13.62 9.49 0.50
C ALA A 26 13.18 8.04 0.73
N ASP A 27 12.74 7.73 1.95
CA ASP A 27 12.27 6.38 2.30
C ASP A 27 11.02 5.99 1.50
N LEU A 28 10.09 6.93 1.31
CA LEU A 28 8.89 6.70 0.49
C LEU A 28 9.22 6.48 -0.98
N LYS A 29 10.26 7.13 -1.52
CA LYS A 29 10.73 6.87 -2.90
C LYS A 29 11.20 5.43 -3.07
N VAL A 30 11.98 4.93 -2.13
CA VAL A 30 12.47 3.55 -2.17
C VAL A 30 11.29 2.57 -2.11
N ILE A 31 10.34 2.82 -1.22
CA ILE A 31 9.16 1.97 -1.07
C ILE A 31 8.25 2.06 -2.29
N ASP A 32 8.05 3.25 -2.84
CA ASP A 32 7.30 3.46 -4.08
C ASP A 32 7.86 2.61 -5.22
N HIS A 33 9.16 2.62 -5.37
CA HIS A 33 9.86 1.83 -6.36
C HIS A 33 9.76 0.31 -6.11
N LEU A 34 9.75 -0.13 -4.84
CA LEU A 34 9.54 -1.53 -4.48
C LEU A 34 8.11 -1.98 -4.80
N LEU A 35 7.11 -1.16 -4.48
CA LEU A 35 5.69 -1.44 -4.71
C LEU A 35 5.24 -1.27 -6.17
N ALA A 36 6.12 -0.87 -7.07
CA ALA A 36 5.84 -0.78 -8.50
C ALA A 36 5.77 -2.14 -9.21
N ASP A 37 6.14 -3.24 -8.52
CA ASP A 37 6.06 -4.59 -9.05
C ASP A 37 4.61 -5.06 -9.13
N ASP A 38 4.15 -5.40 -10.34
CA ASP A 38 2.78 -5.87 -10.61
C ASP A 38 2.39 -7.12 -9.83
N ALA A 39 3.36 -7.95 -9.42
CA ALA A 39 3.10 -9.16 -8.64
C ALA A 39 2.41 -8.86 -7.29
N PHE A 40 2.63 -7.68 -6.70
CA PHE A 40 1.90 -7.28 -5.49
C PHE A 40 0.41 -7.09 -5.76
N ILE A 41 0.08 -6.54 -6.91
CA ILE A 41 -1.31 -6.31 -7.32
C ILE A 41 -2.00 -7.64 -7.63
N ASP A 42 -1.29 -8.57 -8.27
CA ASP A 42 -1.83 -9.90 -8.55
C ASP A 42 -2.14 -10.68 -7.26
N ILE A 43 -1.27 -10.64 -6.25
CA ILE A 43 -1.51 -11.23 -4.93
C ILE A 43 -2.79 -10.66 -4.30
N LEU A 44 -2.93 -9.33 -4.30
CA LEU A 44 -4.12 -8.68 -3.77
C LEU A 44 -5.38 -9.00 -4.57
N TRP A 45 -5.26 -9.08 -5.88
CA TRP A 45 -6.35 -9.44 -6.77
C TRP A 45 -6.90 -10.83 -6.46
N HIS A 46 -6.01 -11.82 -6.31
CA HIS A 46 -6.40 -13.18 -5.96
C HIS A 46 -7.05 -13.26 -4.58
N SER A 47 -6.48 -12.60 -3.57
CA SER A 47 -7.07 -12.52 -2.24
C SER A 47 -8.47 -11.88 -2.26
N PHE A 48 -8.59 -10.76 -2.96
CA PHE A 48 -9.86 -10.06 -3.11
C PHE A 48 -10.95 -10.94 -3.74
N HIS A 49 -10.63 -11.66 -4.81
CA HIS A 49 -11.60 -12.54 -5.47
C HIS A 49 -12.00 -13.73 -4.62
N ARG A 50 -11.08 -14.23 -3.79
CA ARG A 50 -11.37 -15.30 -2.84
C ARG A 50 -12.36 -14.85 -1.76
N THR A 51 -12.13 -13.65 -1.19
CA THR A 51 -12.96 -13.10 -0.11
C THR A 51 -14.28 -12.51 -0.61
N HIS A 52 -14.34 -12.09 -1.88
CA HIS A 52 -15.50 -11.41 -2.47
C HIS A 52 -15.85 -11.94 -3.87
N PRO A 53 -16.28 -13.22 -3.98
CA PRO A 53 -16.51 -13.84 -5.30
C PRO A 53 -17.66 -13.18 -6.09
N LYS A 54 -18.59 -12.51 -5.42
CA LYS A 54 -19.74 -11.82 -6.04
C LYS A 54 -19.49 -10.34 -6.38
N ALA A 55 -18.32 -9.80 -6.07
CA ALA A 55 -18.03 -8.36 -6.21
C ALA A 55 -18.07 -7.84 -7.65
N ARG A 56 -18.09 -8.70 -8.66
CA ARG A 56 -18.14 -8.33 -10.09
C ARG A 56 -19.52 -7.89 -10.59
N LYS A 57 -20.59 -8.20 -9.90
CA LYS A 57 -21.95 -8.05 -10.47
C LYS A 57 -22.72 -6.85 -9.95
N THR A 58 -22.47 -6.41 -8.74
CA THR A 58 -23.24 -5.33 -8.12
C THR A 58 -22.41 -4.65 -7.06
N GLY A 59 -22.30 -3.33 -7.07
CA GLY A 59 -21.69 -2.61 -5.96
C GLY A 59 -21.00 -1.30 -6.36
N ARG A 60 -20.80 -0.46 -5.35
CA ARG A 60 -20.05 0.80 -5.45
C ARG A 60 -18.60 0.52 -5.84
N ASN A 61 -18.05 1.34 -6.72
CA ASN A 61 -16.62 1.28 -7.08
C ASN A 61 -15.75 1.29 -5.82
N ARG A 62 -14.92 0.26 -5.68
CA ARG A 62 -13.93 0.18 -4.60
C ARG A 62 -12.70 1.00 -4.95
N MET A 63 -11.95 1.33 -3.92
CA MET A 63 -10.61 1.88 -4.06
C MET A 63 -9.73 0.90 -4.84
N ALA A 64 -8.94 1.41 -5.78
CA ALA A 64 -8.00 0.59 -6.55
C ALA A 64 -7.05 -0.18 -5.63
N LEU A 65 -6.71 -1.41 -6.00
CA LEU A 65 -5.86 -2.28 -5.18
C LEU A 65 -4.48 -1.66 -4.93
N ASN A 66 -3.92 -0.99 -5.93
CA ASN A 66 -2.65 -0.27 -5.80
C ASN A 66 -2.72 0.82 -4.72
N ARG A 67 -3.78 1.62 -4.70
CA ARG A 67 -4.00 2.62 -3.64
C ARG A 67 -4.18 1.98 -2.27
N SER A 68 -4.89 0.84 -2.21
CA SER A 68 -5.08 0.08 -0.97
C SER A 68 -3.73 -0.41 -0.43
N LEU A 69 -2.88 -0.98 -1.28
CA LEU A 69 -1.55 -1.45 -0.93
C LEU A 69 -0.67 -0.31 -0.38
N ARG A 70 -0.60 0.80 -1.10
CA ARG A 70 0.20 1.97 -0.73
C ARG A 70 -0.30 2.63 0.56
N THR A 71 -1.62 2.73 0.73
CA THR A 71 -2.22 3.25 1.96
C THR A 71 -1.92 2.33 3.15
N ALA A 72 -1.99 1.00 2.97
CA ALA A 72 -1.62 0.04 3.99
C ALA A 72 -0.13 0.16 4.36
N ALA A 73 0.75 0.22 3.36
CA ALA A 73 2.18 0.39 3.57
C ALA A 73 2.48 1.67 4.36
N LEU A 74 1.95 2.81 3.93
CA LEU A 74 2.13 4.10 4.60
C LEU A 74 1.66 4.06 6.06
N LYS A 75 0.44 3.52 6.29
CA LYS A 75 -0.13 3.37 7.63
C LYS A 75 0.78 2.55 8.54
N HIS A 76 1.31 1.43 8.05
CA HIS A 76 2.16 0.55 8.84
C HIS A 76 3.55 1.15 9.09
N ILE A 77 4.16 1.78 8.12
CA ILE A 77 5.48 2.42 8.26
C ILE A 77 5.43 3.54 9.29
N LYS A 78 4.39 4.36 9.23
CA LYS A 78 4.21 5.51 10.15
C LYS A 78 3.52 5.14 11.45
N GLN A 79 3.08 3.89 11.63
CA GLN A 79 2.37 3.39 12.83
C GLN A 79 1.09 4.19 13.16
N TRP A 80 0.41 4.68 12.14
CA TRP A 80 -0.77 5.51 12.31
C TRP A 80 -2.07 4.71 12.53
N SER A 81 -3.01 5.34 13.24
CA SER A 81 -4.41 4.91 13.23
C SER A 81 -5.09 5.23 11.88
N PHE A 82 -6.25 4.67 11.59
CA PHE A 82 -6.99 5.02 10.36
C PHE A 82 -7.42 6.49 10.30
N PRO A 83 -7.90 7.12 11.39
CA PRO A 83 -8.16 8.56 11.42
C PRO A 83 -6.92 9.40 11.11
N ASP A 84 -5.76 9.04 11.68
CA ASP A 84 -4.52 9.78 11.45
C ASP A 84 -4.04 9.59 10.01
N THR A 85 -4.08 8.36 9.49
CA THR A 85 -3.77 8.07 8.09
C THR A 85 -4.60 8.95 7.14
N TYR A 86 -5.91 9.06 7.39
CA TYR A 86 -6.80 9.92 6.61
C TYR A 86 -6.39 11.39 6.68
N LYS A 87 -6.15 11.92 7.89
CA LYS A 87 -5.74 13.32 8.12
C LYS A 87 -4.41 13.63 7.45
N GLU A 88 -3.42 12.75 7.62
CA GLU A 88 -2.08 12.97 7.10
C GLU A 88 -2.02 12.90 5.57
N ILE A 89 -2.74 11.97 4.95
CA ILE A 89 -2.85 11.95 3.48
C ILE A 89 -3.54 13.21 2.96
N GLN A 90 -4.49 13.78 3.71
CA GLN A 90 -5.13 15.05 3.31
C GLN A 90 -4.19 16.25 3.36
N ARG A 91 -3.30 16.29 4.33
CA ARG A 91 -2.46 17.46 4.64
C ARG A 91 -1.14 17.46 3.91
N ASN A 92 -0.60 16.28 3.61
CA ASN A 92 0.74 16.12 3.08
C ASN A 92 0.70 15.67 1.61
N LEU A 93 1.30 16.46 0.74
CA LEU A 93 1.35 16.18 -0.70
C LEU A 93 2.16 14.92 -1.01
N ASP A 94 3.25 14.65 -0.28
CA ASP A 94 4.07 13.45 -0.46
C ASP A 94 3.25 12.18 -0.19
N TYR A 95 2.50 12.15 0.90
CA TYR A 95 1.65 11.00 1.24
C TYR A 95 0.50 10.83 0.26
N ARG A 96 -0.04 11.95 -0.22
CA ARG A 96 -1.09 11.95 -1.23
C ARG A 96 -0.57 11.41 -2.56
N THR A 97 0.62 11.81 -2.95
CA THR A 97 1.33 11.32 -4.14
C THR A 97 1.68 9.85 -4.01
N PHE A 98 2.31 9.46 -2.91
CA PHE A 98 2.68 8.08 -2.65
C PHE A 98 1.45 7.14 -2.70
N THR A 99 0.33 7.54 -2.12
CA THR A 99 -0.91 6.77 -2.13
C THR A 99 -1.70 6.89 -3.42
N GLN A 100 -1.25 7.72 -4.36
CA GLN A 100 -1.85 7.95 -5.69
C GLN A 100 -3.28 8.48 -5.65
N PHE A 101 -3.64 9.24 -4.61
CA PHE A 101 -4.93 9.93 -4.59
C PHE A 101 -4.92 11.23 -5.41
N PHE A 102 -3.76 11.82 -5.61
CA PHE A 102 -3.58 13.07 -6.36
C PHE A 102 -4.67 14.11 -6.04
N ASP A 103 -5.49 14.47 -7.00
CA ASP A 103 -6.60 15.41 -6.84
C ASP A 103 -7.92 14.75 -6.43
N GLU A 104 -7.95 13.42 -6.34
CA GLU A 104 -9.16 12.70 -5.98
C GLU A 104 -9.48 12.81 -4.48
N LYS A 105 -10.78 12.70 -4.19
CA LYS A 105 -11.25 12.69 -2.81
C LYS A 105 -10.75 11.45 -2.06
N ILE A 106 -10.05 11.68 -0.95
CA ILE A 106 -9.57 10.60 -0.08
C ILE A 106 -10.76 9.99 0.67
N PRO A 107 -10.89 8.66 0.67
CA PRO A 107 -11.92 7.98 1.44
C PRO A 107 -11.75 8.23 2.94
N VAL A 108 -12.87 8.44 3.64
CA VAL A 108 -12.84 8.62 5.11
C VAL A 108 -12.28 7.38 5.84
N ALA A 109 -11.81 7.56 7.06
CA ALA A 109 -11.13 6.53 7.85
C ALA A 109 -11.87 5.18 7.89
N SER A 110 -13.20 5.19 8.08
CA SER A 110 -14.02 3.97 8.08
C SER A 110 -14.05 3.26 6.73
N THR A 111 -13.98 4.01 5.63
CA THR A 111 -13.91 3.45 4.28
C THR A 111 -12.51 2.91 3.99
N LEU A 112 -11.45 3.59 4.43
CA LEU A 112 -10.08 3.08 4.36
C LEU A 112 -9.98 1.75 5.12
N SER A 113 -10.47 1.68 6.36
CA SER A 113 -10.48 0.45 7.16
C SER A 113 -11.18 -0.71 6.42
N ARG A 114 -12.38 -0.49 5.87
CA ARG A 114 -13.11 -1.51 5.12
C ARG A 114 -12.39 -1.96 3.84
N ASN A 115 -11.73 -1.05 3.14
CA ASN A 115 -10.96 -1.41 1.94
C ASN A 115 -9.72 -2.22 2.28
N LEU A 116 -9.04 -1.92 3.40
CA LEU A 116 -7.86 -2.66 3.82
C LEU A 116 -8.20 -4.01 4.48
N ALA A 117 -9.39 -4.16 5.05
CA ALA A 117 -9.87 -5.43 5.61
C ALA A 117 -10.01 -6.57 4.57
N CYS A 118 -9.95 -6.27 3.26
CA CYS A 118 -9.93 -7.29 2.23
C CYS A 118 -8.57 -8.03 2.11
N MET A 119 -7.53 -7.53 2.76
CA MET A 119 -6.24 -8.20 2.83
C MET A 119 -6.28 -9.25 3.95
N ASP A 120 -6.50 -10.50 3.58
CA ASP A 120 -6.47 -11.59 4.54
C ASP A 120 -5.03 -11.95 4.96
N ALA A 121 -4.90 -12.77 6.02
CA ALA A 121 -3.59 -13.15 6.55
C ALA A 121 -2.70 -13.85 5.51
N ALA A 122 -3.31 -14.63 4.60
CA ALA A 122 -2.59 -15.30 3.54
C ALA A 122 -2.03 -14.30 2.51
N ALA A 123 -2.80 -13.27 2.15
CA ALA A 123 -2.33 -12.19 1.28
C ALA A 123 -1.19 -11.41 1.92
N VAL A 124 -1.32 -11.05 3.20
CA VAL A 124 -0.26 -10.32 3.92
C VAL A 124 1.03 -11.13 3.95
N ARG A 125 0.94 -12.45 4.19
CA ARG A 125 2.11 -13.34 4.15
C ARG A 125 2.75 -13.39 2.77
N ALA A 126 1.96 -13.59 1.70
CA ALA A 126 2.45 -13.62 0.33
C ALA A 126 3.07 -12.27 -0.10
N LEU A 127 2.47 -11.15 0.31
CA LEU A 127 3.04 -9.80 0.08
C LEU A 127 4.39 -9.66 0.76
N ASN A 128 4.52 -10.12 2.01
CA ASN A 128 5.78 -10.07 2.75
C ASN A 128 6.87 -10.93 2.10
N GLU A 129 6.53 -12.15 1.70
CA GLU A 129 7.45 -13.06 0.99
C GLU A 129 7.92 -12.42 -0.33
N ARG A 130 7.00 -11.82 -1.10
CA ARG A 130 7.35 -11.12 -2.33
C ARG A 130 8.23 -9.90 -2.06
N LEU A 131 7.93 -9.10 -1.03
CA LEU A 131 8.73 -7.95 -0.65
C LEU A 131 10.17 -8.35 -0.32
N ILE A 132 10.34 -9.41 0.47
CA ILE A 132 11.66 -9.95 0.80
C ILE A 132 12.40 -10.42 -0.46
N ALA A 133 11.71 -11.11 -1.37
CA ALA A 133 12.29 -11.57 -2.62
C ALA A 133 12.78 -10.40 -3.50
N VAL A 134 11.96 -9.37 -3.66
CA VAL A 134 12.31 -8.15 -4.43
C VAL A 134 13.46 -7.39 -3.76
N ALA A 135 13.42 -7.25 -2.42
CA ALA A 135 14.48 -6.57 -1.67
C ALA A 135 15.84 -7.30 -1.79
N ARG A 136 15.82 -8.63 -1.78
CA ARG A 136 17.03 -9.46 -2.03
C ARG A 136 17.53 -9.31 -3.46
N GLN A 137 16.65 -9.38 -4.44
CA GLN A 137 17.00 -9.23 -5.86
C GLN A 137 17.64 -7.87 -6.15
N ARG A 138 17.12 -6.81 -5.51
CA ARG A 138 17.65 -5.45 -5.66
C ARG A 138 18.82 -5.15 -4.72
N LYS A 139 19.33 -6.14 -3.99
CA LYS A 139 20.45 -6.02 -3.04
C LYS A 139 20.22 -4.95 -1.94
N VAL A 140 18.98 -4.60 -1.67
CA VAL A 140 18.60 -3.68 -0.59
C VAL A 140 18.80 -4.35 0.77
N VAL A 141 18.60 -5.68 0.83
CA VAL A 141 18.84 -6.50 2.03
C VAL A 141 19.95 -7.48 1.73
N GLN A 142 21.11 -7.27 2.32
CA GLN A 142 22.21 -8.23 2.36
C GLN A 142 22.02 -9.09 3.60
N GLY A 143 21.20 -10.13 3.51
CA GLY A 143 20.81 -10.97 4.64
C GLY A 143 21.93 -11.81 5.23
N ARG A 144 22.88 -11.18 5.92
CA ARG A 144 23.97 -11.91 6.64
C ARG A 144 23.75 -12.02 8.15
N VAL A 145 22.85 -11.26 8.77
CA VAL A 145 22.63 -11.34 10.22
C VAL A 145 21.14 -11.20 10.53
N TYR A 146 20.52 -12.28 10.98
CA TYR A 146 19.22 -12.25 11.64
C TYR A 146 19.49 -12.11 13.15
N ARG A 147 19.20 -10.96 13.72
CA ARG A 147 19.05 -10.82 15.17
C ARG A 147 17.56 -11.01 15.49
N GLN A 148 17.23 -12.15 16.03
CA GLN A 148 15.93 -12.37 16.64
C GLN A 148 16.06 -11.90 18.09
N ASP A 149 15.46 -10.77 18.41
CA ASP A 149 15.37 -10.29 19.78
C ASP A 149 14.26 -11.10 20.46
N THR A 150 14.65 -12.13 21.19
CA THR A 150 13.74 -12.88 22.04
C THR A 150 13.54 -12.07 23.33
N THR A 151 12.44 -11.34 23.39
CA THR A 151 11.99 -10.77 24.66
C THR A 151 11.56 -11.95 25.56
N VAL A 152 12.37 -12.29 26.53
CA VAL A 152 11.99 -13.24 27.58
C VAL A 152 10.98 -12.53 28.46
N CYS A 153 9.72 -12.87 28.34
CA CYS A 153 8.71 -12.51 29.33
C CYS A 153 8.91 -13.43 30.55
N GLU A 154 9.57 -12.95 31.59
CA GLU A 154 9.52 -13.60 32.88
C GLU A 154 8.11 -13.46 33.42
N SER A 155 7.34 -14.55 33.41
CA SER A 155 6.09 -14.65 34.16
C SER A 155 6.45 -14.92 35.61
N ASN A 156 6.36 -13.91 36.48
CA ASN A 156 6.35 -14.12 37.91
C ASN A 156 5.05 -14.88 38.27
N VAL A 157 5.24 -16.12 38.71
CA VAL A 157 4.20 -16.91 39.38
C VAL A 157 4.20 -16.51 40.85
#